data_40d347c2b0eccc2a5555c73429924116
#
_entry.id   40d347c2b0eccc2a5555c73429924116
#
_cell.length_a   1.000
_cell.length_b   1.000
_cell.length_c   1.000
_cell.angle_alpha   90.00
_cell.angle_beta   90.00
_cell.angle_gamma   90.00
#
_symmetry.space_group_name_H-M   'P 1'
#
loop_
_entity.id
_entity.type
_entity.pdbx_description
1 polymer ?
#
loop_
_entity_poly.entity_id
_entity_poly.type
_entity_poly.pdbx_seq_one_letter_code
_entity_poly.pdbx_strand_id
1 'polypeptide(L)'
;MIPQSPSIIAGIDIGSNTIRVIITEQTESDSHPRVIGIGKSVTSGVTKGYIINEDEVFMALTSAIRAAETMAGIKLDRVYVCMNSVSLKTDHITNTISLEKKIISERDISYIIHQTRDNFHQQNKNRSLLHTIPLAYYLDREELFAHPIGLTGKELSIKYSLVSCLTQHQDGFISVISKAGLDIIDIIASPIAAGVVALPKRVRSAGAALVDIGAETLSISIFEYDNLIHTAVVPCGANFITNDLALGLQISLDDAELIKLGKNIEKTVTRRRVQDIIEARILDMADIIKKKLASWNRDRLLPGGITLVGGGSHYEHMNTLIRNHLKLPTQTIQIEKIIPSKRILDNAWVAVYGACLLGNQQPNYRSTGISLRKVFKDIKDSTKNFIEQFLP
;
A
#
# COMPACT_ATOMS: atom_id res chain seq x y z
N MET A 1 22.94 30.75 -3.12
CA MET A 1 22.11 29.61 -3.59
C MET A 1 20.68 30.11 -3.76
N ILE A 2 20.10 29.97 -4.93
CA ILE A 2 18.68 30.30 -5.13
C ILE A 2 17.92 29.19 -4.41
N PRO A 3 17.04 29.50 -3.45
CA PRO A 3 16.24 28.48 -2.79
C PRO A 3 15.43 27.74 -3.85
N GLN A 4 15.60 26.42 -3.96
CA GLN A 4 14.77 25.62 -4.84
C GLN A 4 13.33 25.70 -4.33
N SER A 5 12.39 25.87 -5.24
CA SER A 5 10.96 25.82 -4.88
C SER A 5 10.63 24.46 -4.26
N PRO A 6 9.82 24.43 -3.18
CA PRO A 6 9.48 23.19 -2.52
C PRO A 6 8.82 22.20 -3.49
N SER A 7 9.12 20.93 -3.34
CA SER A 7 8.47 19.86 -4.09
C SER A 7 7.07 19.63 -3.54
N ILE A 8 6.05 19.69 -4.40
CA ILE A 8 4.66 19.42 -4.04
C ILE A 8 4.26 18.08 -4.64
N ILE A 9 3.76 17.19 -3.78
CA ILE A 9 3.31 15.85 -4.17
C ILE A 9 1.93 15.60 -3.58
N ALA A 10 1.06 15.03 -4.40
CA ALA A 10 -0.26 14.60 -3.99
C ALA A 10 -0.42 13.09 -4.10
N GLY A 11 -1.07 12.51 -3.10
CA GLY A 11 -1.45 11.10 -3.05
C GLY A 11 -2.97 10.93 -2.96
N ILE A 12 -3.47 9.86 -3.57
CA ILE A 12 -4.87 9.45 -3.52
C ILE A 12 -4.94 7.99 -3.06
N ASP A 13 -5.84 7.73 -2.10
CA ASP A 13 -6.23 6.39 -1.66
C ASP A 13 -7.73 6.22 -1.84
N ILE A 14 -8.15 5.28 -2.70
CA ILE A 14 -9.55 4.97 -2.96
C ILE A 14 -9.91 3.70 -2.19
N GLY A 15 -10.41 3.88 -0.97
CA GLY A 15 -10.85 2.78 -0.11
C GLY A 15 -12.34 2.44 -0.27
N SER A 16 -12.77 1.29 0.25
CA SER A 16 -14.17 0.80 0.11
C SER A 16 -15.21 1.64 0.85
N ASN A 17 -14.81 2.44 1.83
CA ASN A 17 -15.73 3.33 2.57
C ASN A 17 -15.35 4.80 2.45
N THR A 18 -14.09 5.10 2.22
CA THR A 18 -13.59 6.47 2.26
C THR A 18 -12.48 6.67 1.24
N ILE A 19 -12.59 7.73 0.45
CA ILE A 19 -11.53 8.22 -0.42
C ILE A 19 -10.74 9.28 0.36
N ARG A 20 -9.40 9.20 0.29
CA ARG A 20 -8.48 10.14 0.93
C ARG A 20 -7.54 10.76 -0.10
N VAL A 21 -7.36 12.07 0.02
CA VAL A 21 -6.42 12.85 -0.78
C VAL A 21 -5.51 13.60 0.17
N ILE A 22 -4.23 13.54 -0.06
CA ILE A 22 -3.22 14.26 0.70
C ILE A 22 -2.33 15.09 -0.24
N ILE A 23 -2.02 16.30 0.17
CA ILE A 23 -1.05 17.17 -0.51
C ILE A 23 0.07 17.45 0.46
N THR A 24 1.29 17.16 0.03
CA THR A 24 2.50 17.36 0.82
C THR A 24 3.44 18.34 0.12
N GLU A 25 4.22 19.02 0.93
CA GLU A 25 5.31 19.90 0.52
C GLU A 25 6.58 19.44 1.21
N GLN A 26 7.70 19.40 0.48
CA GLN A 26 9.01 19.08 1.04
C GLN A 26 10.06 20.02 0.48
N THR A 27 10.89 20.55 1.38
CA THR A 27 12.12 21.28 1.06
C THR A 27 13.32 20.34 1.21
N GLU A 28 14.50 20.72 0.70
CA GLU A 28 15.72 19.92 0.83
C GLU A 28 16.16 19.70 2.30
N SER A 29 15.74 20.59 3.21
CA SER A 29 16.04 20.49 4.64
C SER A 29 15.12 19.58 5.41
N ASP A 30 13.98 19.18 4.84
CA ASP A 30 12.96 18.41 5.53
C ASP A 30 13.28 16.91 5.44
N SER A 31 13.34 16.25 6.59
CA SER A 31 13.48 14.78 6.65
C SER A 31 12.21 14.03 6.20
N HIS A 32 11.05 14.70 6.28
CA HIS A 32 9.74 14.14 5.93
C HIS A 32 8.86 15.18 5.25
N PRO A 33 8.03 14.81 4.27
CA PRO A 33 7.10 15.71 3.63
C PRO A 33 6.09 16.31 4.63
N ARG A 34 5.93 17.62 4.59
CA ARG A 34 4.95 18.34 5.41
C ARG A 34 3.57 18.30 4.75
N VAL A 35 2.54 17.91 5.49
CA VAL A 35 1.15 17.89 5.00
C VAL A 35 0.60 19.31 4.95
N ILE A 36 0.24 19.79 3.76
CA ILE A 36 -0.34 21.12 3.53
C ILE A 36 -1.82 21.07 3.20
N GLY A 37 -2.34 19.95 2.65
CA GLY A 37 -3.76 19.75 2.37
C GLY A 37 -4.19 18.31 2.60
N ILE A 38 -5.41 18.15 3.11
CA ILE A 38 -6.08 16.84 3.21
C ILE A 38 -7.54 16.98 2.77
N GLY A 39 -8.03 15.92 2.16
CA GLY A 39 -9.44 15.78 1.83
C GLY A 39 -9.89 14.34 2.00
N LYS A 40 -11.12 14.17 2.50
CA LYS A 40 -11.74 12.85 2.58
C LYS A 40 -13.21 12.95 2.21
N SER A 41 -13.73 11.90 1.60
CA SER A 41 -15.14 11.75 1.27
C SER A 41 -15.56 10.31 1.42
N VAL A 42 -16.78 10.08 1.90
CA VAL A 42 -17.37 8.74 1.97
C VAL A 42 -17.77 8.29 0.56
N THR A 43 -17.63 7.02 0.25
CA THR A 43 -18.09 6.41 -1.00
C THR A 43 -18.71 5.04 -0.73
N SER A 44 -19.70 4.67 -1.52
CA SER A 44 -20.28 3.32 -1.60
C SER A 44 -19.95 2.62 -2.93
N GLY A 45 -19.32 3.35 -3.85
CA GLY A 45 -18.99 2.84 -5.20
C GLY A 45 -17.79 1.89 -5.27
N VAL A 46 -17.21 1.49 -4.12
CA VAL A 46 -16.06 0.57 -4.04
C VAL A 46 -16.41 -0.61 -3.15
N THR A 47 -16.28 -1.82 -3.67
CA THR A 47 -16.49 -3.07 -2.90
C THR A 47 -15.22 -3.92 -2.95
N LYS A 48 -14.68 -4.29 -1.79
CA LYS A 48 -13.47 -5.16 -1.66
C LYS A 48 -12.28 -4.65 -2.47
N GLY A 49 -12.16 -3.31 -2.62
CA GLY A 49 -11.15 -2.67 -3.43
C GLY A 49 -11.43 -2.64 -4.93
N TYR A 50 -12.64 -3.00 -5.38
CA TYR A 50 -13.11 -2.88 -6.76
C TYR A 50 -14.02 -1.69 -6.94
N ILE A 51 -13.80 -0.86 -7.94
CA ILE A 51 -14.75 0.17 -8.33
C ILE A 51 -15.92 -0.50 -9.03
N ILE A 52 -17.09 -0.48 -8.40
CA ILE A 52 -18.34 -1.07 -8.92
C ILE A 52 -19.31 0.00 -9.44
N ASN A 53 -19.14 1.25 -9.01
CA ASN A 53 -19.90 2.39 -9.47
C ASN A 53 -18.96 3.59 -9.66
N GLU A 54 -18.54 3.82 -10.92
CA GLU A 54 -17.58 4.88 -11.25
C GLU A 54 -18.12 6.28 -10.94
N ASP A 55 -19.42 6.52 -11.10
CA ASP A 55 -20.02 7.84 -10.90
C ASP A 55 -20.03 8.23 -9.41
N GLU A 56 -20.36 7.31 -8.52
CA GLU A 56 -20.27 7.51 -7.08
C GLU A 56 -18.83 7.78 -6.63
N VAL A 57 -17.88 6.96 -7.11
CA VAL A 57 -16.46 7.15 -6.80
C VAL A 57 -15.96 8.48 -7.36
N PHE A 58 -16.34 8.87 -8.57
CA PHE A 58 -15.97 10.15 -9.18
C PHE A 58 -16.48 11.34 -8.35
N MET A 59 -17.74 11.32 -7.91
CA MET A 59 -18.30 12.39 -7.06
C MET A 59 -17.55 12.49 -5.73
N ALA A 60 -17.32 11.36 -5.07
CA ALA A 60 -16.61 11.32 -3.81
C ALA A 60 -15.14 11.75 -3.96
N LEU A 61 -14.47 11.31 -5.02
CA LEU A 61 -13.09 11.69 -5.36
C LEU A 61 -12.98 13.20 -5.60
N THR A 62 -13.87 13.76 -6.42
CA THR A 62 -13.89 15.20 -6.73
C THR A 62 -14.11 16.03 -5.46
N SER A 63 -14.99 15.56 -4.55
CA SER A 63 -15.21 16.21 -3.25
C SER A 63 -13.94 16.20 -2.39
N ALA A 64 -13.25 15.05 -2.30
CA ALA A 64 -12.02 14.92 -1.54
C ALA A 64 -10.88 15.78 -2.14
N ILE A 65 -10.73 15.80 -3.47
CA ILE A 65 -9.75 16.65 -4.17
C ILE A 65 -9.99 18.12 -3.84
N ARG A 66 -11.22 18.61 -4.00
CA ARG A 66 -11.57 20.02 -3.71
C ARG A 66 -11.25 20.41 -2.27
N ALA A 67 -11.54 19.54 -1.31
CA ALA A 67 -11.23 19.79 0.09
C ALA A 67 -9.71 19.92 0.32
N ALA A 68 -8.91 19.02 -0.26
CA ALA A 68 -7.45 19.05 -0.16
C ALA A 68 -6.86 20.30 -0.83
N GLU A 69 -7.31 20.63 -2.05
CA GLU A 69 -6.89 21.82 -2.82
C GLU A 69 -7.22 23.12 -2.09
N THR A 70 -8.45 23.24 -1.56
CA THR A 70 -8.89 24.42 -0.80
C THR A 70 -8.02 24.64 0.43
N MET A 71 -7.69 23.55 1.15
CA MET A 71 -6.84 23.62 2.34
C MET A 71 -5.40 23.98 2.00
N ALA A 72 -4.87 23.46 0.89
CA ALA A 72 -3.49 23.71 0.46
C ALA A 72 -3.33 25.04 -0.30
N GLY A 73 -4.39 25.60 -0.85
CA GLY A 73 -4.36 26.75 -1.75
C GLY A 73 -3.74 26.45 -3.12
N ILE A 74 -3.76 25.18 -3.56
CA ILE A 74 -3.07 24.72 -4.76
C ILE A 74 -4.03 23.84 -5.56
N LYS A 75 -3.95 23.93 -6.90
CA LYS A 75 -4.63 23.00 -7.82
C LYS A 75 -3.75 21.82 -8.12
N LEU A 76 -4.36 20.64 -8.22
CA LEU A 76 -3.70 19.38 -8.53
C LEU A 76 -3.80 19.10 -10.03
N ASP A 77 -2.67 18.75 -10.62
CA ASP A 77 -2.57 18.26 -12.00
C ASP A 77 -2.18 16.77 -12.03
N ARG A 78 -1.36 16.34 -11.07
CA ARG A 78 -0.75 15.00 -11.05
C ARG A 78 -0.74 14.40 -9.67
N VAL A 79 -0.90 13.07 -9.60
CA VAL A 79 -1.03 12.34 -8.34
C VAL A 79 -0.33 10.98 -8.34
N TYR A 80 0.07 10.54 -7.16
CA TYR A 80 0.38 9.15 -6.86
C TYR A 80 -0.87 8.45 -6.35
N VAL A 81 -1.09 7.20 -6.74
CA VAL A 81 -2.30 6.46 -6.41
C VAL A 81 -1.95 5.23 -5.59
N CYS A 82 -2.54 5.12 -4.40
CA CYS A 82 -2.48 3.88 -3.62
C CYS A 82 -3.50 2.88 -4.16
N MET A 83 -3.06 1.66 -4.40
CA MET A 83 -3.92 0.58 -4.87
C MET A 83 -3.95 -0.58 -3.89
N ASN A 84 -5.15 -0.91 -3.40
CA ASN A 84 -5.42 -2.08 -2.59
C ASN A 84 -6.69 -2.77 -3.07
N SER A 85 -6.59 -4.03 -3.44
CA SER A 85 -7.74 -4.84 -3.86
C SER A 85 -7.49 -6.30 -3.55
N VAL A 86 -8.56 -7.12 -3.44
CA VAL A 86 -8.42 -8.57 -3.21
C VAL A 86 -7.72 -9.31 -4.35
N SER A 87 -7.46 -8.65 -5.50
CA SER A 87 -6.67 -9.20 -6.58
C SER A 87 -5.16 -8.99 -6.44
N LEU A 88 -4.76 -8.16 -5.48
CA LEU A 88 -3.34 -7.86 -5.25
C LEU A 88 -2.62 -9.10 -4.71
N LYS A 89 -1.52 -9.48 -5.34
CA LYS A 89 -0.68 -10.60 -4.91
C LYS A 89 0.78 -10.39 -5.28
N THR A 90 1.64 -11.17 -4.64
CA THR A 90 3.06 -11.32 -5.02
C THR A 90 3.29 -12.69 -5.64
N ASP A 91 4.08 -12.73 -6.70
CA ASP A 91 4.63 -13.93 -7.31
C ASP A 91 6.16 -13.82 -7.29
N HIS A 92 6.87 -14.92 -7.05
CA HIS A 92 8.33 -14.94 -7.08
C HIS A 92 8.81 -15.63 -8.34
N ILE A 93 9.73 -14.99 -9.04
CA ILE A 93 10.40 -15.59 -10.21
C ILE A 93 11.91 -15.33 -10.14
N THR A 94 12.66 -16.19 -10.76
CA THR A 94 14.10 -15.98 -11.03
C THR A 94 14.26 -15.89 -12.54
N ASN A 95 14.91 -14.83 -13.02
CA ASN A 95 15.26 -14.68 -14.40
C ASN A 95 16.79 -14.66 -14.55
N THR A 96 17.29 -15.20 -15.65
CA THR A 96 18.73 -15.46 -15.89
C THR A 96 19.12 -14.99 -17.28
N ILE A 97 20.25 -14.29 -17.40
CA ILE A 97 20.87 -13.91 -18.66
C ILE A 97 22.32 -14.40 -18.72
N SER A 98 22.77 -14.73 -19.95
CA SER A 98 24.18 -15.01 -20.21
C SER A 98 24.95 -13.71 -20.43
N LEU A 99 26.12 -13.61 -19.83
CA LEU A 99 26.99 -12.42 -19.85
C LEU A 99 28.24 -12.59 -20.75
N GLU A 100 28.50 -13.78 -21.30
CA GLU A 100 29.69 -14.06 -22.13
C GLU A 100 31.02 -13.57 -21.50
N LYS A 101 31.15 -13.61 -20.18
CA LYS A 101 32.28 -13.14 -19.38
C LYS A 101 32.58 -11.64 -19.49
N LYS A 102 31.57 -10.79 -19.72
CA LYS A 102 31.74 -9.34 -19.68
C LYS A 102 31.50 -8.76 -18.29
N ILE A 103 31.89 -7.50 -18.11
CA ILE A 103 31.60 -6.71 -16.92
C ILE A 103 30.11 -6.35 -16.93
N ILE A 104 29.42 -6.58 -15.81
CA ILE A 104 28.00 -6.26 -15.63
C ILE A 104 27.83 -4.74 -15.60
N SER A 105 26.92 -4.24 -16.41
CA SER A 105 26.55 -2.83 -16.52
C SER A 105 25.09 -2.59 -16.12
N GLU A 106 24.69 -1.33 -15.90
CA GLU A 106 23.30 -0.93 -15.71
C GLU A 106 22.39 -1.38 -16.86
N ARG A 107 22.92 -1.45 -18.10
CA ARG A 107 22.17 -1.93 -19.25
C ARG A 107 21.78 -3.40 -19.10
N ASP A 108 22.67 -4.23 -18.54
CA ASP A 108 22.39 -5.65 -18.32
C ASP A 108 21.31 -5.83 -17.25
N ILE A 109 21.34 -5.03 -16.16
CA ILE A 109 20.30 -5.00 -15.14
C ILE A 109 18.97 -4.54 -15.75
N SER A 110 18.96 -3.45 -16.51
CA SER A 110 17.76 -2.96 -17.17
C SER A 110 17.19 -4.00 -18.15
N TYR A 111 18.05 -4.68 -18.92
CA TYR A 111 17.64 -5.71 -19.86
C TYR A 111 16.95 -6.89 -19.17
N ILE A 112 17.53 -7.44 -18.08
CA ILE A 112 16.92 -8.55 -17.37
C ILE A 112 15.61 -8.18 -16.69
N ILE A 113 15.46 -6.91 -16.21
CA ILE A 113 14.21 -6.38 -15.69
C ILE A 113 13.15 -6.32 -16.79
N HIS A 114 13.46 -5.76 -17.95
CA HIS A 114 12.52 -5.68 -19.09
C HIS A 114 12.08 -7.08 -19.54
N GLN A 115 13.03 -8.00 -19.71
CA GLN A 115 12.73 -9.38 -20.06
C GLN A 115 11.82 -10.05 -19.03
N THR A 116 12.05 -9.78 -17.75
CA THR A 116 11.21 -10.30 -16.65
C THR A 116 9.78 -9.82 -16.76
N ARG A 117 9.58 -8.54 -17.08
CA ARG A 117 8.25 -7.94 -17.26
C ARG A 117 7.55 -8.48 -18.50
N ASP A 118 8.26 -8.59 -19.62
CA ASP A 118 7.69 -9.12 -20.86
C ASP A 118 7.24 -10.57 -20.67
N ASN A 119 8.05 -11.40 -20.02
CA ASN A 119 7.71 -12.78 -19.67
C ASN A 119 6.45 -12.83 -18.77
N PHE A 120 6.36 -11.93 -17.77
CA PHE A 120 5.17 -11.85 -16.92
C PHE A 120 3.92 -11.52 -17.73
N HIS A 121 3.97 -10.50 -18.60
CA HIS A 121 2.83 -10.08 -19.43
C HIS A 121 2.41 -11.15 -20.45
N GLN A 122 3.34 -11.89 -21.01
CA GLN A 122 3.03 -13.00 -21.91
C GLN A 122 2.27 -14.13 -21.21
N GLN A 123 2.64 -14.44 -19.98
CA GLN A 123 2.03 -15.52 -19.19
C GLN A 123 0.77 -15.10 -18.44
N ASN A 124 0.58 -13.80 -18.18
CA ASN A 124 -0.48 -13.27 -17.32
C ASN A 124 -1.28 -12.16 -18.01
N LYS A 125 -1.99 -12.48 -19.10
CA LYS A 125 -2.70 -11.51 -19.95
C LYS A 125 -3.74 -10.65 -19.21
N ASN A 126 -4.35 -11.19 -18.14
CA ASN A 126 -5.39 -10.51 -17.35
C ASN A 126 -4.86 -9.81 -16.10
N ARG A 127 -3.53 -9.71 -15.96
CA ARG A 127 -2.91 -9.09 -14.79
C ARG A 127 -1.96 -7.97 -15.22
N SER A 128 -2.03 -6.89 -14.47
CA SER A 128 -1.10 -5.76 -14.57
C SER A 128 -0.03 -5.89 -13.51
N LEU A 129 1.20 -5.71 -13.93
CA LEU A 129 2.37 -5.72 -13.05
C LEU A 129 2.55 -4.30 -12.49
N LEU A 130 2.40 -4.15 -11.18
CA LEU A 130 2.60 -2.88 -10.48
C LEU A 130 4.07 -2.66 -10.14
N HIS A 131 4.72 -3.68 -9.54
CA HIS A 131 6.12 -3.55 -9.10
C HIS A 131 6.92 -4.81 -9.44
N THR A 132 8.21 -4.59 -9.75
CA THR A 132 9.22 -5.63 -9.96
C THR A 132 10.35 -5.37 -8.99
N ILE A 133 10.41 -6.10 -7.88
CA ILE A 133 11.31 -5.86 -6.75
C ILE A 133 12.41 -6.91 -6.77
N PRO A 134 13.69 -6.56 -6.97
CA PRO A 134 14.78 -7.52 -6.86
C PRO A 134 14.96 -7.95 -5.39
N LEU A 135 15.05 -9.25 -5.15
CA LEU A 135 15.23 -9.82 -3.82
C LEU A 135 16.64 -10.33 -3.60
N ALA A 136 17.23 -10.94 -4.61
CA ALA A 136 18.59 -11.51 -4.55
C ALA A 136 19.22 -11.53 -5.94
N TYR A 137 20.54 -11.37 -5.96
CA TYR A 137 21.38 -11.45 -7.15
C TYR A 137 22.26 -12.69 -7.06
N TYR A 138 22.44 -13.38 -8.17
CA TYR A 138 23.34 -14.53 -8.28
C TYR A 138 24.24 -14.36 -9.48
N LEU A 139 25.55 -14.54 -9.29
CA LEU A 139 26.55 -14.53 -10.35
C LEU A 139 27.18 -15.91 -10.44
N ASP A 140 27.10 -16.53 -11.61
CA ASP A 140 27.61 -17.91 -11.82
C ASP A 140 27.02 -18.88 -10.78
N ARG A 141 25.73 -18.69 -10.36
CA ARG A 141 24.96 -19.45 -9.37
C ARG A 141 25.35 -19.22 -7.89
N GLU A 142 26.29 -18.33 -7.61
CA GLU A 142 26.63 -17.91 -6.25
C GLU A 142 25.85 -16.65 -5.87
N GLU A 143 25.27 -16.63 -4.67
CA GLU A 143 24.52 -15.49 -4.17
C GLU A 143 25.43 -14.31 -3.86
N LEU A 144 25.05 -13.13 -4.34
CA LEU A 144 25.75 -11.88 -4.08
C LEU A 144 25.06 -11.10 -2.96
N PHE A 145 25.84 -10.61 -2.03
CA PHE A 145 25.35 -9.74 -0.94
C PHE A 145 25.46 -8.25 -1.28
N ALA A 146 25.87 -7.92 -2.49
CA ALA A 146 26.02 -6.57 -3.01
C ALA A 146 25.46 -6.47 -4.43
N HIS A 147 25.29 -5.23 -4.91
CA HIS A 147 24.82 -4.99 -6.28
C HIS A 147 25.85 -5.52 -7.31
N PRO A 148 25.40 -6.22 -8.37
CA PRO A 148 26.31 -6.94 -9.29
C PRO A 148 27.08 -6.05 -10.28
N ILE A 149 26.74 -4.76 -10.41
CA ILE A 149 27.39 -3.83 -11.36
C ILE A 149 28.90 -3.77 -11.10
N GLY A 150 29.69 -3.88 -12.19
CA GLY A 150 31.14 -3.86 -12.14
C GLY A 150 31.79 -5.23 -11.92
N LEU A 151 31.02 -6.26 -11.57
CA LEU A 151 31.53 -7.62 -11.46
C LEU A 151 31.60 -8.30 -12.84
N THR A 152 32.43 -9.34 -12.96
CA THR A 152 32.58 -10.12 -14.19
C THR A 152 32.11 -11.55 -13.94
N GLY A 153 31.27 -12.08 -14.82
CA GLY A 153 30.75 -13.43 -14.74
C GLY A 153 30.22 -13.95 -16.08
N LYS A 154 29.75 -15.16 -16.07
CA LYS A 154 29.18 -15.83 -17.27
C LYS A 154 27.66 -15.74 -17.26
N GLU A 155 27.04 -15.79 -16.10
CA GLU A 155 25.60 -15.88 -15.92
C GLU A 155 25.16 -14.98 -14.76
N LEU A 156 24.21 -14.08 -15.02
CA LEU A 156 23.56 -13.28 -13.99
C LEU A 156 22.11 -13.74 -13.83
N SER A 157 21.75 -14.12 -12.61
CA SER A 157 20.36 -14.41 -12.24
C SER A 157 19.89 -13.42 -11.20
N ILE A 158 18.63 -12.97 -11.34
CA ILE A 158 17.99 -12.10 -10.35
C ILE A 158 16.67 -12.73 -9.92
N LYS A 159 16.49 -12.89 -8.62
CA LYS A 159 15.24 -13.31 -8.01
C LYS A 159 14.39 -12.08 -7.73
N TYR A 160 13.14 -12.09 -8.18
CA TYR A 160 12.22 -10.98 -8.03
C TYR A 160 10.98 -11.33 -7.21
N SER A 161 10.45 -10.34 -6.48
CA SER A 161 9.06 -10.28 -6.05
C SER A 161 8.28 -9.42 -7.05
N LEU A 162 7.30 -10.02 -7.71
CA LEU A 162 6.43 -9.35 -8.67
C LEU A 162 5.10 -9.04 -8.01
N VAL A 163 4.78 -7.76 -7.85
CA VAL A 163 3.50 -7.32 -7.29
C VAL A 163 2.53 -7.02 -8.43
N SER A 164 1.39 -7.71 -8.47
CA SER A 164 0.44 -7.60 -9.57
C SER A 164 -1.01 -7.59 -9.08
N CYS A 165 -1.90 -7.03 -9.90
CA CYS A 165 -3.35 -7.05 -9.70
C CYS A 165 -4.07 -7.44 -11.00
N LEU A 166 -5.38 -7.67 -10.96
CA LEU A 166 -6.17 -7.82 -12.19
C LEU A 166 -6.19 -6.51 -12.96
N THR A 167 -5.98 -6.58 -14.29
CA THR A 167 -5.94 -5.41 -15.18
C THR A 167 -7.22 -4.58 -15.08
N GLN A 168 -8.38 -5.22 -15.07
CA GLN A 168 -9.66 -4.54 -14.92
C GLN A 168 -9.75 -3.65 -13.67
N HIS A 169 -9.10 -4.05 -12.56
CA HIS A 169 -9.12 -3.24 -11.33
C HIS A 169 -8.24 -2.01 -11.47
N GLN A 170 -7.06 -2.16 -12.07
CA GLN A 170 -6.20 -1.02 -12.37
C GLN A 170 -6.89 -0.04 -13.31
N ASP A 171 -7.54 -0.55 -14.38
CA ASP A 171 -8.24 0.27 -15.37
C ASP A 171 -9.36 1.10 -14.73
N GLY A 172 -10.11 0.54 -13.78
CA GLY A 172 -11.14 1.27 -13.03
C GLY A 172 -10.56 2.46 -12.24
N PHE A 173 -9.41 2.28 -11.58
CA PHE A 173 -8.72 3.38 -10.90
C PHE A 173 -8.24 4.45 -11.88
N ILE A 174 -7.64 4.03 -12.99
CA ILE A 174 -7.17 4.96 -14.04
C ILE A 174 -8.35 5.73 -14.62
N SER A 175 -9.46 5.06 -14.94
CA SER A 175 -10.68 5.67 -15.50
C SER A 175 -11.20 6.80 -14.61
N VAL A 176 -11.45 6.53 -13.33
CA VAL A 176 -12.03 7.52 -12.40
C VAL A 176 -11.10 8.70 -12.16
N ILE A 177 -9.79 8.47 -12.01
CA ILE A 177 -8.82 9.55 -11.76
C ILE A 177 -8.64 10.41 -13.00
N SER A 178 -8.56 9.81 -14.20
CA SER A 178 -8.51 10.55 -15.47
C SER A 178 -9.79 11.34 -15.72
N LYS A 179 -10.97 10.79 -15.37
CA LYS A 179 -12.26 11.51 -15.41
C LYS A 179 -12.27 12.73 -14.49
N ALA A 180 -11.55 12.67 -13.37
CA ALA A 180 -11.36 13.80 -12.46
C ALA A 180 -10.36 14.86 -12.98
N GLY A 181 -9.76 14.66 -14.16
CA GLY A 181 -8.83 15.58 -14.79
C GLY A 181 -7.41 15.52 -14.23
N LEU A 182 -7.03 14.43 -13.56
CA LEU A 182 -5.70 14.25 -12.98
C LEU A 182 -4.87 13.24 -13.77
N ASP A 183 -3.59 13.55 -13.93
CA ASP A 183 -2.60 12.61 -14.48
C ASP A 183 -2.02 11.74 -13.34
N ILE A 184 -1.93 10.44 -13.60
CA ILE A 184 -1.33 9.49 -12.66
C ILE A 184 0.18 9.45 -12.91
N ILE A 185 0.98 9.79 -11.89
CA ILE A 185 2.43 9.66 -11.94
C ILE A 185 2.83 8.20 -11.77
N ASP A 186 2.28 7.54 -10.74
CA ASP A 186 2.51 6.13 -10.45
C ASP A 186 1.36 5.52 -9.66
N ILE A 187 1.19 4.19 -9.79
CA ILE A 187 0.25 3.39 -8.99
C ILE A 187 1.06 2.50 -8.06
N ILE A 188 0.98 2.81 -6.78
CA ILE A 188 1.76 2.14 -5.74
C ILE A 188 0.87 1.15 -4.99
N ALA A 189 1.30 -0.09 -4.87
CA ALA A 189 0.61 -1.05 -4.01
C ALA A 189 0.57 -0.52 -2.57
N SER A 190 -0.63 -0.40 -1.98
CA SER A 190 -0.82 0.19 -0.64
C SER A 190 0.06 -0.46 0.44
N PRO A 191 0.33 -1.79 0.45
CA PRO A 191 1.24 -2.39 1.40
C PRO A 191 2.66 -1.82 1.35
N ILE A 192 3.16 -1.49 0.15
CA ILE A 192 4.50 -0.89 -0.01
C ILE A 192 4.49 0.52 0.58
N ALA A 193 3.53 1.34 0.16
CA ALA A 193 3.38 2.70 0.66
C ALA A 193 3.20 2.75 2.18
N ALA A 194 2.33 1.90 2.73
CA ALA A 194 2.13 1.80 4.18
C ALA A 194 3.37 1.27 4.91
N GLY A 195 4.09 0.32 4.31
CA GLY A 195 5.26 -0.32 4.89
C GLY A 195 6.42 0.66 5.16
N VAL A 196 6.68 1.59 4.24
CA VAL A 196 7.77 2.58 4.43
C VAL A 196 7.48 3.58 5.55
N VAL A 197 6.20 3.81 5.87
CA VAL A 197 5.78 4.68 6.98
C VAL A 197 5.69 3.92 8.30
N ALA A 198 5.03 2.76 8.27
CA ALA A 198 4.67 2.01 9.47
C ALA A 198 5.81 1.17 10.05
N LEU A 199 6.76 0.75 9.22
CA LEU A 199 7.83 -0.14 9.60
C LEU A 199 9.19 0.55 9.42
N PRO A 200 9.94 0.84 10.48
CA PRO A 200 11.33 1.29 10.35
C PRO A 200 12.18 0.32 9.51
N LYS A 201 13.15 0.83 8.74
CA LYS A 201 14.02 0.01 7.87
C LYS A 201 14.59 -1.22 8.60
N ARG A 202 15.09 -1.02 9.84
CA ARG A 202 15.61 -2.14 10.65
C ARG A 202 14.58 -3.26 10.88
N VAL A 203 13.31 -2.88 11.07
CA VAL A 203 12.21 -3.83 11.30
C VAL A 203 11.86 -4.57 10.01
N ARG A 204 11.78 -3.85 8.87
CA ARG A 204 11.57 -4.46 7.55
C ARG A 204 12.70 -5.41 7.17
N SER A 205 13.95 -5.04 7.50
CA SER A 205 15.11 -5.90 7.19
C SER A 205 15.14 -7.18 8.05
N ALA A 206 14.71 -7.08 9.31
CA ALA A 206 14.72 -8.22 10.24
C ALA A 206 13.58 -9.24 9.99
N GLY A 207 12.55 -8.85 9.27
CA GLY A 207 11.35 -9.66 9.04
C GLY A 207 10.17 -9.21 9.91
N ALA A 208 9.15 -8.63 9.29
CA ALA A 208 7.94 -8.14 9.95
C ALA A 208 6.71 -8.32 9.08
N ALA A 209 5.54 -8.46 9.72
CA ALA A 209 4.26 -8.38 9.04
C ALA A 209 3.63 -7.01 9.22
N LEU A 210 3.07 -6.49 8.14
CA LEU A 210 2.17 -5.35 8.13
C LEU A 210 0.75 -5.86 7.88
N VAL A 211 -0.17 -5.51 8.75
CA VAL A 211 -1.59 -5.88 8.63
C VAL A 211 -2.41 -4.60 8.55
N ASP A 212 -3.02 -4.37 7.40
CA ASP A 212 -3.89 -3.23 7.15
C ASP A 212 -5.35 -3.68 7.23
N ILE A 213 -6.07 -3.13 8.21
CA ILE A 213 -7.48 -3.44 8.47
C ILE A 213 -8.30 -2.29 7.91
N GLY A 214 -8.79 -2.47 6.68
CA GLY A 214 -9.69 -1.56 6.01
C GLY A 214 -11.16 -1.77 6.39
N ALA A 215 -12.06 -1.10 5.67
CA ALA A 215 -13.50 -1.27 5.86
C ALA A 215 -13.99 -2.66 5.41
N GLU A 216 -13.58 -3.11 4.22
CA GLU A 216 -13.99 -4.40 3.65
C GLU A 216 -12.85 -5.36 3.35
N THR A 217 -11.60 -4.91 3.55
CA THR A 217 -10.40 -5.68 3.22
C THR A 217 -9.46 -5.77 4.40
N LEU A 218 -8.78 -6.90 4.51
CA LEU A 218 -7.68 -7.19 5.39
C LEU A 218 -6.47 -7.51 4.52
N SER A 219 -5.48 -6.61 4.48
CA SER A 219 -4.23 -6.84 3.76
C SER A 219 -3.18 -7.37 4.73
N ILE A 220 -2.51 -8.45 4.34
CA ILE A 220 -1.44 -9.08 5.12
C ILE A 220 -0.21 -9.08 4.25
N SER A 221 0.87 -8.48 4.73
CA SER A 221 2.10 -8.30 3.96
C SER A 221 3.32 -8.62 4.80
N ILE A 222 4.31 -9.25 4.20
CA ILE A 222 5.57 -9.60 4.85
C ILE A 222 6.70 -8.84 4.21
N PHE A 223 7.52 -8.23 5.04
CA PHE A 223 8.75 -7.53 4.68
C PHE A 223 9.93 -8.27 5.26
N GLU A 224 10.95 -8.55 4.44
CA GLU A 224 12.25 -9.10 4.82
C GLU A 224 13.32 -8.43 3.94
N TYR A 225 14.52 -8.24 4.46
CA TYR A 225 15.62 -7.58 3.74
C TYR A 225 15.22 -6.22 3.15
N ASP A 226 14.39 -5.46 3.90
CA ASP A 226 13.80 -4.16 3.51
C ASP A 226 12.80 -4.22 2.34
N ASN A 227 12.48 -5.39 1.81
CA ASN A 227 11.62 -5.59 0.65
C ASN A 227 10.27 -6.25 1.01
N LEU A 228 9.25 -5.96 0.20
CA LEU A 228 7.97 -6.68 0.25
C LEU A 228 8.14 -8.07 -0.38
N ILE A 229 8.06 -9.10 0.46
CA ILE A 229 8.21 -10.50 0.02
C ILE A 229 6.85 -11.09 -0.34
N HIS A 230 5.86 -10.94 0.54
CA HIS A 230 4.53 -11.48 0.31
C HIS A 230 3.46 -10.43 0.59
N THR A 231 2.39 -10.45 -0.21
CA THR A 231 1.16 -9.73 0.12
C THR A 231 -0.05 -10.54 -0.33
N ALA A 232 -1.11 -10.47 0.46
CA ALA A 232 -2.43 -10.96 0.12
C ALA A 232 -3.48 -10.05 0.73
N VAL A 233 -4.57 -9.85 0.01
CA VAL A 233 -5.73 -9.08 0.47
C VAL A 233 -6.92 -10.02 0.55
N VAL A 234 -7.56 -10.06 1.72
CA VAL A 234 -8.70 -10.92 2.01
C VAL A 234 -9.94 -10.05 2.14
N PRO A 235 -11.11 -10.46 1.61
CA PRO A 235 -12.35 -9.70 1.76
C PRO A 235 -12.94 -9.84 3.18
N CYS A 236 -12.25 -9.27 4.15
CA CYS A 236 -12.63 -9.24 5.56
C CYS A 236 -12.10 -7.93 6.16
N GLY A 237 -12.97 -7.06 6.62
CA GLY A 237 -12.59 -5.76 7.17
C GLY A 237 -13.50 -5.34 8.34
N ALA A 238 -13.37 -4.11 8.79
CA ALA A 238 -14.08 -3.60 9.96
C ALA A 238 -15.63 -3.56 9.79
N ASN A 239 -16.15 -3.59 8.55
CA ASN A 239 -17.58 -3.68 8.30
C ASN A 239 -18.17 -5.02 8.75
N PHE A 240 -17.37 -6.09 8.81
CA PHE A 240 -17.82 -7.37 9.38
C PHE A 240 -18.14 -7.26 10.86
N ILE A 241 -17.42 -6.40 11.61
CA ILE A 241 -17.76 -6.10 13.01
C ILE A 241 -19.12 -5.43 13.09
N THR A 242 -19.40 -4.46 12.19
CA THR A 242 -20.69 -3.77 12.12
C THR A 242 -21.81 -4.75 11.84
N ASN A 243 -21.60 -5.65 10.86
CA ASN A 243 -22.59 -6.70 10.50
C ASN A 243 -22.87 -7.64 11.68
N ASP A 244 -21.85 -8.09 12.39
CA ASP A 244 -22.01 -8.98 13.54
C ASP A 244 -22.72 -8.29 14.70
N LEU A 245 -22.43 -6.99 14.94
CA LEU A 245 -23.17 -6.21 15.93
C LEU A 245 -24.64 -6.05 15.55
N ALA A 246 -24.93 -5.74 14.28
CA ALA A 246 -26.30 -5.62 13.80
C ALA A 246 -27.09 -6.93 14.00
N LEU A 247 -26.50 -8.05 13.61
CA LEU A 247 -27.11 -9.38 13.76
C LEU A 247 -27.22 -9.79 15.24
N GLY A 248 -26.13 -9.67 15.99
CA GLY A 248 -26.04 -10.14 17.38
C GLY A 248 -26.89 -9.31 18.36
N LEU A 249 -27.11 -8.04 18.06
CA LEU A 249 -27.91 -7.11 18.87
C LEU A 249 -29.33 -6.89 18.30
N GLN A 250 -29.61 -7.36 17.08
CA GLN A 250 -30.87 -7.17 16.35
C GLN A 250 -31.22 -5.68 16.16
N ILE A 251 -30.24 -4.90 15.71
CA ILE A 251 -30.33 -3.46 15.46
C ILE A 251 -30.00 -3.12 14.00
N SER A 252 -30.25 -1.87 13.59
CA SER A 252 -29.89 -1.40 12.25
C SER A 252 -28.36 -1.37 12.05
N LEU A 253 -27.91 -1.42 10.77
CA LEU A 253 -26.48 -1.28 10.45
C LEU A 253 -25.92 0.08 10.90
N ASP A 254 -26.73 1.14 10.79
CA ASP A 254 -26.32 2.48 11.22
C ASP A 254 -26.09 2.56 12.74
N ASP A 255 -27.01 1.97 13.53
CA ASP A 255 -26.86 1.88 14.98
C ASP A 255 -25.66 1.02 15.37
N ALA A 256 -25.46 -0.10 14.68
CA ALA A 256 -24.32 -0.98 14.89
C ALA A 256 -22.99 -0.25 14.59
N GLU A 257 -22.92 0.56 13.54
CA GLU A 257 -21.75 1.37 13.22
C GLU A 257 -21.48 2.42 14.31
N LEU A 258 -22.52 3.08 14.81
CA LEU A 258 -22.39 4.03 15.90
C LEU A 258 -21.90 3.36 17.19
N ILE A 259 -22.40 2.17 17.51
CA ILE A 259 -21.93 1.37 18.67
C ILE A 259 -20.46 0.96 18.49
N LYS A 260 -20.08 0.49 17.31
CA LYS A 260 -18.68 0.16 16.97
C LYS A 260 -17.75 1.35 17.19
N LEU A 261 -18.21 2.57 16.86
CA LEU A 261 -17.47 3.82 17.06
C LEU A 261 -17.52 4.35 18.50
N GLY A 262 -18.07 3.59 19.47
CA GLY A 262 -18.15 3.98 20.87
C GLY A 262 -19.22 5.02 21.18
N LYS A 263 -20.12 5.32 20.23
CA LYS A 263 -21.25 6.24 20.46
C LYS A 263 -22.38 5.48 21.14
N ASN A 264 -22.87 6.03 22.28
CA ASN A 264 -23.96 5.40 23.03
C ASN A 264 -25.27 5.46 22.27
N ILE A 265 -25.87 4.30 22.04
CA ILE A 265 -27.23 4.14 21.58
C ILE A 265 -27.92 3.25 22.59
N GLU A 266 -29.00 3.73 23.15
CA GLU A 266 -29.94 3.10 24.09
C GLU A 266 -29.40 2.27 25.27
N LYS A 267 -30.05 2.39 26.41
CA LYS A 267 -29.74 1.75 27.70
C LYS A 267 -29.91 0.21 27.71
N THR A 268 -30.37 -0.38 26.60
CA THR A 268 -30.75 -1.80 26.52
C THR A 268 -29.60 -2.73 26.14
N VAL A 269 -28.52 -2.20 25.54
CA VAL A 269 -27.37 -3.01 25.09
C VAL A 269 -26.27 -3.00 26.13
N THR A 270 -25.90 -4.17 26.67
CA THR A 270 -24.81 -4.26 27.64
C THR A 270 -23.44 -4.15 26.96
N ARG A 271 -22.54 -3.36 27.51
CA ARG A 271 -21.16 -3.21 27.01
C ARG A 271 -20.46 -4.55 26.83
N ARG A 272 -20.69 -5.49 27.75
CA ARG A 272 -20.10 -6.84 27.69
C ARG A 272 -20.50 -7.58 26.41
N ARG A 273 -21.79 -7.57 26.03
CA ARG A 273 -22.27 -8.25 24.83
C ARG A 273 -21.67 -7.63 23.55
N VAL A 274 -21.56 -6.30 23.50
CA VAL A 274 -20.87 -5.59 22.40
C VAL A 274 -19.43 -6.04 22.32
N GLN A 275 -18.72 -6.04 23.43
CA GLN A 275 -17.32 -6.44 23.50
C GLN A 275 -17.13 -7.90 23.07
N ASP A 276 -17.96 -8.83 23.54
CA ASP A 276 -17.87 -10.26 23.19
C ASP A 276 -18.02 -10.47 21.66
N ILE A 277 -18.95 -9.72 21.01
CA ILE A 277 -19.15 -9.80 19.56
C ILE A 277 -17.93 -9.25 18.80
N ILE A 278 -17.41 -8.09 19.20
CA ILE A 278 -16.26 -7.46 18.56
C ILE A 278 -15.02 -8.35 18.70
N GLU A 279 -14.75 -8.85 19.92
CA GLU A 279 -13.60 -9.72 20.19
C GLU A 279 -13.66 -11.03 19.39
N ALA A 280 -14.84 -11.65 19.26
CA ALA A 280 -15.03 -12.83 18.44
C ALA A 280 -14.62 -12.57 17.00
N ARG A 281 -15.05 -11.43 16.38
CA ARG A 281 -14.67 -11.08 15.02
C ARG A 281 -13.18 -10.78 14.89
N ILE A 282 -12.57 -10.15 15.88
CA ILE A 282 -11.12 -9.90 15.88
C ILE A 282 -10.34 -11.22 15.93
N LEU A 283 -10.81 -12.21 16.68
CA LEU A 283 -10.19 -13.54 16.72
C LEU A 283 -10.34 -14.27 15.37
N ASP A 284 -11.48 -14.15 14.70
CA ASP A 284 -11.63 -14.66 13.32
C ASP A 284 -10.64 -14.01 12.35
N MET A 285 -10.43 -12.68 12.45
CA MET A 285 -9.41 -11.99 11.66
C MET A 285 -8.00 -12.50 12.01
N ALA A 286 -7.72 -12.73 13.28
CA ALA A 286 -6.44 -13.28 13.72
C ALA A 286 -6.20 -14.69 13.17
N ASP A 287 -7.23 -15.53 13.07
CA ASP A 287 -7.14 -16.85 12.42
C ASP A 287 -6.83 -16.74 10.91
N ILE A 288 -7.44 -15.77 10.21
CA ILE A 288 -7.12 -15.48 8.82
C ILE A 288 -5.64 -15.08 8.67
N ILE A 289 -5.16 -14.17 9.52
CA ILE A 289 -3.76 -13.75 9.55
C ILE A 289 -2.86 -14.96 9.78
N LYS A 290 -3.14 -15.77 10.80
CA LYS A 290 -2.38 -16.98 11.15
C LYS A 290 -2.27 -17.96 9.97
N LYS A 291 -3.40 -18.28 9.36
CA LYS A 291 -3.45 -19.18 8.19
C LYS A 291 -2.63 -18.63 7.03
N LYS A 292 -2.68 -17.32 6.81
CA LYS A 292 -1.93 -16.69 5.74
C LYS A 292 -0.42 -16.68 6.03
N LEU A 293 0.00 -16.32 7.23
CA LEU A 293 1.40 -16.38 7.65
C LEU A 293 1.96 -17.80 7.55
N ALA A 294 1.19 -18.81 8.00
CA ALA A 294 1.56 -20.22 7.89
C ALA A 294 1.71 -20.68 6.44
N SER A 295 0.82 -20.22 5.52
CA SER A 295 0.91 -20.54 4.09
C SER A 295 2.21 -20.03 3.42
N TRP A 296 2.85 -19.04 4.04
CA TRP A 296 4.13 -18.48 3.62
C TRP A 296 5.32 -18.97 4.49
N ASN A 297 5.08 -19.91 5.42
CA ASN A 297 6.06 -20.39 6.39
C ASN A 297 6.65 -19.25 7.25
N ARG A 298 5.82 -18.31 7.68
CA ARG A 298 6.23 -17.12 8.46
C ARG A 298 5.48 -16.93 9.78
N ASP A 299 4.70 -17.91 10.20
CA ASP A 299 3.87 -17.86 11.42
C ASP A 299 4.68 -17.77 12.72
N ARG A 300 6.01 -18.06 12.69
CA ARG A 300 6.93 -17.98 13.84
C ARG A 300 8.26 -17.28 13.54
N LEU A 301 8.43 -16.78 12.32
CA LEU A 301 9.71 -16.28 11.82
C LEU A 301 9.67 -14.78 11.51
N LEU A 302 9.07 -13.99 12.40
CA LEU A 302 8.94 -12.54 12.26
C LEU A 302 9.51 -11.84 13.49
N PRO A 303 10.84 -11.62 13.56
CA PRO A 303 11.48 -10.91 14.67
C PRO A 303 10.93 -9.50 14.88
N GLY A 304 10.52 -8.82 13.80
CA GLY A 304 9.88 -7.50 13.86
C GLY A 304 8.41 -7.52 14.28
N GLY A 305 7.82 -8.72 14.43
CA GLY A 305 6.43 -8.89 14.84
C GLY A 305 5.42 -8.43 13.80
N ILE A 306 4.25 -8.02 14.28
CA ILE A 306 3.12 -7.55 13.48
C ILE A 306 2.85 -6.08 13.80
N THR A 307 2.74 -5.25 12.78
CA THR A 307 2.27 -3.87 12.92
C THR A 307 0.90 -3.72 12.27
N LEU A 308 -0.07 -3.22 13.04
CA LEU A 308 -1.44 -2.98 12.60
C LEU A 308 -1.57 -1.54 12.11
N VAL A 309 -2.21 -1.37 10.95
CA VAL A 309 -2.54 -0.08 10.32
C VAL A 309 -3.98 -0.10 9.82
N GLY A 310 -4.42 0.98 9.19
CA GLY A 310 -5.77 1.11 8.63
C GLY A 310 -6.81 1.59 9.63
N GLY A 311 -7.95 2.04 9.13
CA GLY A 311 -9.03 2.59 9.95
C GLY A 311 -9.67 1.60 10.92
N GLY A 312 -9.64 0.31 10.58
CA GLY A 312 -10.16 -0.76 11.43
C GLY A 312 -9.24 -1.14 12.60
N SER A 313 -7.99 -0.64 12.63
CA SER A 313 -7.02 -0.96 13.69
C SER A 313 -7.22 -0.22 15.01
N HIS A 314 -8.21 0.66 15.10
CA HIS A 314 -8.42 1.56 16.25
C HIS A 314 -9.11 0.92 17.46
N TYR A 315 -9.59 -0.31 17.36
CA TYR A 315 -10.19 -0.97 18.52
C TYR A 315 -9.18 -1.14 19.66
N GLU A 316 -9.55 -0.69 20.86
CA GLU A 316 -8.64 -0.46 22.00
C GLU A 316 -7.75 -1.66 22.36
N HIS A 317 -8.27 -2.88 22.28
CA HIS A 317 -7.54 -4.09 22.67
C HIS A 317 -7.12 -4.98 21.49
N MET A 318 -7.28 -4.52 20.25
CA MET A 318 -7.04 -5.33 19.05
C MET A 318 -5.62 -5.91 19.01
N ASN A 319 -4.61 -5.09 19.26
CA ASN A 319 -3.22 -5.54 19.28
C ASN A 319 -2.95 -6.62 20.33
N THR A 320 -3.60 -6.51 21.51
CA THR A 320 -3.46 -7.49 22.61
C THR A 320 -4.13 -8.80 22.25
N LEU A 321 -5.35 -8.77 21.66
CA LEU A 321 -6.07 -9.95 21.23
C LEU A 321 -5.30 -10.70 20.14
N ILE A 322 -4.84 -9.99 19.10
CA ILE A 322 -4.06 -10.59 18.01
C ILE A 322 -2.73 -11.14 18.54
N ARG A 323 -2.01 -10.39 19.38
CA ARG A 323 -0.76 -10.86 20.01
C ARG A 323 -0.95 -12.15 20.80
N ASN A 324 -1.99 -12.21 21.63
CA ASN A 324 -2.26 -13.38 22.45
C ASN A 324 -2.65 -14.61 21.63
N HIS A 325 -3.37 -14.39 20.54
CA HIS A 325 -3.83 -15.45 19.65
C HIS A 325 -2.70 -15.99 18.74
N LEU A 326 -1.90 -15.10 18.15
CA LEU A 326 -0.83 -15.45 17.21
C LEU A 326 0.49 -15.80 17.92
N LYS A 327 0.66 -15.40 19.19
CA LYS A 327 1.92 -15.52 19.94
C LYS A 327 3.10 -14.80 19.25
N LEU A 328 2.81 -13.71 18.55
CA LEU A 328 3.78 -12.82 17.91
C LEU A 328 3.68 -11.42 18.50
N PRO A 329 4.80 -10.70 18.71
CA PRO A 329 4.75 -9.30 19.09
C PRO A 329 3.84 -8.52 18.15
N THR A 330 2.86 -7.80 18.69
CA THR A 330 1.89 -7.06 17.87
C THR A 330 1.72 -5.67 18.45
N GLN A 331 1.79 -4.67 17.59
CA GLN A 331 1.59 -3.26 17.92
C GLN A 331 0.67 -2.58 16.89
N THR A 332 -0.03 -1.54 17.34
CA THR A 332 -0.75 -0.63 16.45
C THR A 332 0.12 0.60 16.24
N ILE A 333 0.23 1.05 15.00
CA ILE A 333 0.99 2.27 14.66
C ILE A 333 0.37 3.48 15.38
N GLN A 334 1.22 4.42 15.78
CA GLN A 334 0.83 5.75 16.27
C GLN A 334 1.28 6.79 15.24
N ILE A 335 0.43 7.03 14.27
CA ILE A 335 0.76 7.86 13.11
C ILE A 335 1.14 9.28 13.49
N GLU A 336 0.56 9.80 14.58
CA GLU A 336 0.81 11.14 15.09
C GLU A 336 2.28 11.34 15.53
N LYS A 337 2.96 10.25 15.87
CA LYS A 337 4.38 10.27 16.24
C LYS A 337 5.31 10.22 15.03
N ILE A 338 4.79 9.82 13.87
CA ILE A 338 5.57 9.59 12.65
C ILE A 338 5.39 10.76 11.70
N ILE A 339 4.17 11.22 11.52
CA ILE A 339 3.83 12.30 10.59
C ILE A 339 3.72 13.60 11.37
N PRO A 340 4.61 14.58 11.13
CA PRO A 340 4.58 15.86 11.82
C PRO A 340 3.42 16.73 11.32
N SER A 341 2.18 16.30 11.56
CA SER A 341 1.00 17.03 11.13
C SER A 341 -0.12 16.92 12.15
N LYS A 342 -0.64 18.08 12.58
CA LYS A 342 -1.86 18.14 13.39
C LYS A 342 -3.14 17.83 12.58
N ARG A 343 -3.01 17.62 11.28
CA ARG A 343 -4.13 17.42 10.33
C ARG A 343 -4.45 15.95 10.12
N ILE A 344 -3.48 15.05 10.33
CA ILE A 344 -3.66 13.61 10.21
C ILE A 344 -3.98 13.06 11.58
N LEU A 345 -5.09 12.37 11.68
CA LEU A 345 -5.71 12.01 12.94
C LEU A 345 -5.85 10.50 13.16
N ASP A 346 -5.60 9.67 12.12
CA ASP A 346 -5.80 8.24 12.23
C ASP A 346 -4.89 7.41 11.31
N ASN A 347 -4.80 6.11 11.62
CA ASN A 347 -3.95 5.15 10.92
C ASN A 347 -4.39 4.85 9.48
N ALA A 348 -5.56 5.31 9.06
CA ALA A 348 -6.04 5.12 7.70
C ALA A 348 -5.33 6.03 6.66
N TRP A 349 -4.53 7.00 7.12
CA TRP A 349 -3.74 7.87 6.25
C TRP A 349 -2.34 7.34 5.93
N VAL A 350 -1.95 6.21 6.54
CA VAL A 350 -0.59 5.66 6.43
C VAL A 350 -0.19 5.39 4.99
N ALA A 351 -1.06 4.71 4.21
CA ALA A 351 -0.75 4.35 2.84
C ALA A 351 -0.61 5.58 1.93
N VAL A 352 -1.57 6.50 1.97
CA VAL A 352 -1.57 7.68 1.11
C VAL A 352 -0.43 8.64 1.44
N TYR A 353 -0.04 8.77 2.72
CA TYR A 353 1.15 9.53 3.10
C TYR A 353 2.43 8.83 2.62
N GLY A 354 2.48 7.51 2.71
CA GLY A 354 3.60 6.71 2.20
C GLY A 354 3.80 6.85 0.70
N ALA A 355 2.72 6.98 -0.07
CA ALA A 355 2.82 7.27 -1.50
C ALA A 355 3.47 8.64 -1.76
N CYS A 356 3.15 9.66 -0.97
CA CYS A 356 3.80 10.96 -1.07
C CYS A 356 5.28 10.90 -0.65
N LEU A 357 5.60 10.13 0.41
CA LEU A 357 6.97 9.93 0.86
C LEU A 357 7.83 9.29 -0.24
N LEU A 358 7.33 8.23 -0.88
CA LEU A 358 8.01 7.57 -1.99
C LEU A 358 8.14 8.47 -3.21
N GLY A 359 7.10 9.24 -3.54
CA GLY A 359 7.14 10.19 -4.65
C GLY A 359 8.19 11.30 -4.47
N ASN A 360 8.46 11.72 -3.24
CA ASN A 360 9.50 12.72 -2.94
C ASN A 360 10.93 12.21 -3.09
N GLN A 361 11.14 10.91 -2.95
CA GLN A 361 12.47 10.29 -3.08
C GLN A 361 12.91 10.15 -4.54
N GLN A 362 12.06 10.51 -5.54
CA GLN A 362 12.38 10.45 -6.97
C GLN A 362 12.86 11.81 -7.50
N PRO A 363 14.19 12.06 -7.70
CA PRO A 363 14.71 13.38 -8.05
C PRO A 363 14.42 13.86 -9.48
N ASN A 364 13.92 13.04 -10.40
CA ASN A 364 13.96 13.29 -11.85
C ASN A 364 12.63 13.40 -12.59
N TYR A 365 11.47 13.49 -11.92
CA TYR A 365 10.20 13.78 -12.61
C TYR A 365 9.86 15.28 -12.59
N ARG A 366 10.77 16.13 -13.10
CA ARG A 366 10.44 17.53 -13.44
C ARG A 366 9.87 17.61 -14.84
N SER A 367 8.59 17.95 -14.89
CA SER A 367 7.89 18.63 -15.98
C SER A 367 8.25 18.26 -17.43
N THR A 368 7.55 17.30 -17.98
CA THR A 368 7.14 17.37 -19.39
C THR A 368 5.71 16.90 -19.46
N GLY A 369 4.79 17.80 -19.83
CA GLY A 369 3.38 17.49 -20.04
C GLY A 369 3.23 16.29 -20.98
N ILE A 370 2.68 15.20 -20.47
CA ILE A 370 2.56 13.96 -21.23
C ILE A 370 1.07 13.64 -21.39
N SER A 371 0.65 13.62 -22.65
CA SER A 371 -0.66 13.16 -23.13
C SER A 371 -0.98 11.74 -22.63
N LEU A 372 -2.24 11.45 -22.31
CA LEU A 372 -2.79 10.15 -21.90
C LEU A 372 -2.28 8.94 -22.70
N ARG A 373 -1.92 9.12 -23.98
CA ARG A 373 -1.29 8.09 -24.83
C ARG A 373 0.11 7.68 -24.37
N LYS A 374 0.84 8.57 -23.67
CA LYS A 374 2.16 8.29 -23.09
C LYS A 374 2.04 7.64 -21.72
N VAL A 375 0.99 7.96 -20.92
CA VAL A 375 0.72 7.36 -19.61
C VAL A 375 0.57 5.84 -19.73
N PHE A 376 -0.13 5.33 -20.75
CA PHE A 376 -0.22 3.90 -21.01
C PHE A 376 1.12 3.23 -21.37
N LYS A 377 2.05 3.99 -21.95
CA LYS A 377 3.40 3.51 -22.28
C LYS A 377 4.34 3.67 -21.07
N ASP A 378 4.19 4.75 -20.33
CA ASP A 378 5.05 5.11 -19.18
C ASP A 378 4.63 4.42 -17.87
N ILE A 379 3.37 3.96 -17.71
CA ILE A 379 2.99 3.00 -16.65
C ILE A 379 3.79 1.69 -16.81
N LYS A 380 4.09 1.28 -18.04
CA LYS A 380 5.05 0.19 -18.32
C LYS A 380 6.47 0.51 -17.87
N ASP A 381 6.87 1.78 -17.92
CA ASP A 381 8.22 2.25 -17.62
C ASP A 381 8.38 2.83 -16.19
N SER A 382 7.27 3.22 -15.53
CA SER A 382 7.26 3.87 -14.21
C SER A 382 7.75 2.97 -13.07
N THR A 383 7.54 1.66 -13.21
CA THR A 383 8.17 0.68 -12.32
C THR A 383 9.70 0.70 -12.36
N LYS A 384 10.32 1.33 -13.38
CA LYS A 384 11.78 1.46 -13.49
C LYS A 384 12.35 2.36 -12.39
N ASN A 385 11.65 3.46 -12.09
CA ASN A 385 12.10 4.45 -11.11
C ASN A 385 11.89 3.97 -9.66
N PHE A 386 10.91 3.08 -9.44
CA PHE A 386 10.64 2.50 -8.12
C PHE A 386 11.71 1.48 -7.69
N ILE A 387 12.30 0.77 -8.66
CA ILE A 387 13.32 -0.25 -8.40
C ILE A 387 14.62 0.38 -7.88
N GLU A 388 14.99 1.57 -8.38
CA GLU A 388 16.23 2.25 -7.97
C GLU A 388 16.23 2.68 -6.51
N GLN A 389 15.04 2.79 -5.86
CA GLN A 389 14.92 3.14 -4.44
C GLN A 389 15.11 1.96 -3.48
N PHE A 390 14.94 0.75 -3.96
CA PHE A 390 15.09 -0.48 -3.16
C PHE A 390 16.40 -1.21 -3.43
N LEU A 391 17.27 -0.63 -4.26
CA LEU A 391 18.62 -1.12 -4.43
C LEU A 391 19.48 -0.61 -3.26
N PRO A 392 20.19 -1.51 -2.55
CA PRO A 392 21.07 -1.12 -1.46
C PRO A 392 22.25 -0.24 -1.92
#